data_eeb0de3ee62c099c4f5004997fe1d13c
#
_entry.id   eeb0de3ee62c099c4f5004997fe1d13c
#
_cell.length_a   1.000
_cell.length_b   1.000
_cell.length_c   1.000
_cell.angle_alpha   90.00
_cell.angle_beta   90.00
_cell.angle_gamma   90.00
#
_symmetry.space_group_name_H-M   'P 1'
#
loop_
_entity.id
_entity.type
_entity.pdbx_description
1 polymer ?
#
loop_
_entity_poly.entity_id
_entity_poly.type
_entity_poly.pdbx_seq_one_letter_code
_entity_poly.pdbx_strand_id
1 'polypeptide(L)'
;MLRRTVLGALASLAALAADSSFSAAARARTPAPANAEAYIIWPPDGAVISGGKLWVRMGLRNMGICPKGVDLPNVGHHHLIVDADLPPLDQEIPSDRNHLHYGAGETDARLELPPGKHTLQLLMGDYNHVPHDPPVYSKKITITVK
;
A
#
# COMPACT_ATOMS: atom_id res chain seq x y z
N MET A 1 14.45 -45.39 -72.05
CA MET A 1 15.09 -44.52 -71.05
C MET A 1 13.99 -43.81 -70.22
N LEU A 2 13.67 -44.33 -69.04
CA LEU A 2 12.63 -43.79 -68.18
C LEU A 2 13.27 -42.87 -67.12
N ARG A 3 12.94 -41.59 -67.13
CA ARG A 3 13.32 -40.65 -66.07
C ARG A 3 12.25 -40.70 -65.01
N ARG A 4 12.59 -41.17 -63.84
CA ARG A 4 11.73 -41.06 -62.60
C ARG A 4 11.92 -39.69 -61.93
N THR A 5 10.85 -38.93 -61.87
CA THR A 5 10.79 -37.69 -61.13
C THR A 5 10.37 -38.04 -59.68
N VAL A 6 11.21 -37.68 -58.68
CA VAL A 6 10.92 -37.86 -57.26
C VAL A 6 10.34 -36.53 -56.75
N LEU A 7 9.06 -36.55 -56.38
CA LEU A 7 8.42 -35.44 -55.69
C LEU A 7 8.83 -35.52 -54.20
N GLY A 8 9.58 -34.53 -53.74
CA GLY A 8 9.84 -34.36 -52.33
C GLY A 8 8.67 -33.61 -51.65
N ALA A 9 8.03 -34.25 -50.70
CA ALA A 9 7.04 -33.63 -49.87
C ALA A 9 7.72 -32.86 -48.70
N LEU A 10 7.62 -31.56 -48.69
CA LEU A 10 8.01 -30.71 -47.55
C LEU A 10 6.89 -30.74 -46.55
N ALA A 11 7.11 -31.40 -45.41
CA ALA A 11 6.25 -31.35 -44.26
C ALA A 11 6.57 -30.08 -43.44
N SER A 12 5.70 -29.08 -43.45
CA SER A 12 5.82 -27.91 -42.62
C SER A 12 5.35 -28.26 -41.22
N LEU A 13 6.29 -28.27 -40.25
CA LEU A 13 5.99 -28.35 -38.83
C LEU A 13 5.54 -26.94 -38.33
N ALA A 14 4.26 -26.76 -38.13
CA ALA A 14 3.74 -25.59 -37.42
C ALA A 14 3.98 -25.81 -35.94
N ALA A 15 4.92 -25.05 -35.35
CA ALA A 15 5.12 -24.99 -33.91
C ALA A 15 3.99 -24.14 -33.30
N LEU A 16 3.05 -24.75 -32.55
CA LEU A 16 2.15 -24.06 -31.69
C LEU A 16 2.96 -23.51 -30.51
N ALA A 17 3.19 -22.18 -30.49
CA ALA A 17 3.64 -21.49 -29.31
C ALA A 17 2.45 -21.43 -28.34
N ALA A 18 2.47 -22.19 -27.27
CA ALA A 18 1.56 -22.07 -26.18
C ALA A 18 1.95 -20.81 -25.38
N ASP A 19 1.23 -19.72 -25.57
CA ASP A 19 1.31 -18.55 -24.72
C ASP A 19 0.78 -18.92 -23.32
N SER A 20 1.72 -19.31 -22.46
CA SER A 20 1.45 -19.48 -21.03
C SER A 20 1.31 -18.09 -20.39
N SER A 21 0.16 -17.47 -20.56
CA SER A 21 -0.23 -16.29 -19.79
C SER A 21 -0.37 -16.72 -18.33
N PHE A 22 0.70 -16.60 -17.55
CA PHE A 22 0.63 -16.66 -16.10
C PHE A 22 -0.14 -15.43 -15.66
N SER A 23 -1.47 -15.55 -15.57
CA SER A 23 -2.28 -14.62 -14.78
C SER A 23 -1.86 -14.79 -13.33
N ALA A 24 -1.04 -13.87 -12.81
CA ALA A 24 -0.82 -13.78 -11.39
C ALA A 24 -2.19 -13.54 -10.76
N ALA A 25 -2.76 -14.58 -10.13
CA ALA A 25 -3.99 -14.43 -9.38
C ALA A 25 -3.75 -13.32 -8.34
N ALA A 26 -4.53 -12.23 -8.44
CA ALA A 26 -4.46 -11.15 -7.48
C ALA A 26 -4.67 -11.77 -6.10
N ARG A 27 -3.68 -11.60 -5.21
CA ARG A 27 -3.75 -12.13 -3.85
C ARG A 27 -4.95 -11.50 -3.17
N ALA A 28 -5.82 -12.34 -2.58
CA ALA A 28 -6.94 -11.82 -1.80
C ALA A 28 -6.38 -10.95 -0.65
N ARG A 29 -6.87 -9.71 -0.54
CA ARG A 29 -6.50 -8.79 0.53
C ARG A 29 -7.08 -9.26 1.86
N THR A 30 -6.37 -8.94 2.95
CA THR A 30 -6.83 -9.27 4.31
C THR A 30 -8.12 -8.48 4.61
N PRO A 31 -9.21 -9.15 5.04
CA PRO A 31 -10.44 -8.45 5.39
C PRO A 31 -10.25 -7.49 6.57
N ALA A 32 -10.95 -6.35 6.54
CA ALA A 32 -11.09 -5.47 7.70
C ALA A 32 -12.56 -5.37 8.13
N PRO A 33 -12.83 -5.05 9.40
CA PRO A 33 -14.18 -4.72 9.83
C PRO A 33 -14.73 -3.54 9.03
N ALA A 34 -15.99 -3.63 8.56
CA ALA A 34 -16.61 -2.58 7.75
C ALA A 34 -16.70 -1.21 8.47
N ASN A 35 -16.64 -1.21 9.80
CA ASN A 35 -16.65 -0.02 10.65
C ASN A 35 -15.26 0.35 11.19
N ALA A 36 -14.19 -0.26 10.69
CA ALA A 36 -12.82 0.12 11.04
C ALA A 36 -12.53 1.55 10.55
N GLU A 37 -11.93 2.36 11.40
CA GLU A 37 -11.65 3.77 11.12
C GLU A 37 -10.26 4.14 11.62
N ALA A 38 -9.39 4.59 10.70
CA ALA A 38 -8.13 5.25 11.05
C ALA A 38 -8.35 6.77 11.10
N TYR A 39 -7.73 7.45 12.05
CA TYR A 39 -7.85 8.90 12.18
C TYR A 39 -6.61 9.51 12.82
N ILE A 40 -6.30 10.75 12.47
CA ILE A 40 -5.21 11.50 13.11
C ILE A 40 -5.79 12.19 14.34
N ILE A 41 -5.25 11.85 15.53
CA ILE A 41 -5.62 12.46 16.80
C ILE A 41 -4.98 13.85 16.91
N TRP A 42 -3.71 13.97 16.47
CA TRP A 42 -2.94 15.20 16.45
C TRP A 42 -1.92 15.15 15.30
N PRO A 43 -1.68 16.24 14.59
CA PRO A 43 -2.31 17.55 14.70
C PRO A 43 -3.72 17.57 14.08
N PRO A 44 -4.58 18.56 14.44
CA PRO A 44 -5.84 18.76 13.73
C PRO A 44 -5.62 19.34 12.33
N ASP A 45 -6.61 19.17 11.45
CA ASP A 45 -6.59 19.78 10.12
C ASP A 45 -6.49 21.32 10.24
N GLY A 46 -5.64 21.93 9.42
CA GLY A 46 -5.36 23.36 9.43
C GLY A 46 -4.37 23.81 10.51
N ALA A 47 -3.76 22.90 11.28
CA ALA A 47 -2.81 23.25 12.33
C ALA A 47 -1.60 24.03 11.79
N VAL A 48 -1.11 24.97 12.60
CA VAL A 48 0.16 25.69 12.36
C VAL A 48 1.19 25.19 13.37
N ILE A 49 2.29 24.64 12.86
CA ILE A 49 3.37 24.04 13.64
C ILE A 49 4.58 24.97 13.60
N SER A 50 5.09 25.33 14.75
CA SER A 50 6.32 26.14 14.85
C SER A 50 7.54 25.25 15.01
N GLY A 51 8.60 25.52 14.22
CA GLY A 51 9.89 24.86 14.36
C GLY A 51 10.04 23.51 13.68
N GLY A 52 9.10 23.07 12.83
CA GLY A 52 9.24 21.91 11.94
C GLY A 52 9.24 20.53 12.60
N LYS A 53 9.38 20.44 13.91
CA LYS A 53 9.32 19.18 14.67
C LYS A 53 7.95 18.99 15.27
N LEU A 54 7.30 17.88 14.94
CA LEU A 54 5.97 17.58 15.46
C LEU A 54 5.82 16.09 15.79
N TRP A 55 4.91 15.81 16.71
CA TRP A 55 4.38 14.49 16.94
C TRP A 55 3.10 14.33 16.14
N VAL A 56 2.94 13.21 15.46
CA VAL A 56 1.66 12.80 14.88
C VAL A 56 1.13 11.66 15.73
N ARG A 57 -0.03 11.83 16.32
CA ARG A 57 -0.71 10.78 17.10
C ARG A 57 -1.75 10.13 16.24
N MET A 58 -1.63 8.81 16.11
CA MET A 58 -2.41 7.98 15.20
C MET A 58 -3.46 7.19 15.96
N GLY A 59 -4.70 7.25 15.51
CA GLY A 59 -5.83 6.56 16.11
C GLY A 59 -6.41 5.49 15.20
N LEU A 60 -6.97 4.46 15.82
CA LEU A 60 -7.69 3.39 15.15
C LEU A 60 -8.90 3.00 15.99
N ARG A 61 -10.05 2.77 15.34
CA ARG A 61 -11.28 2.26 15.98
C ARG A 61 -11.73 0.97 15.31
N ASN A 62 -12.35 0.12 16.11
CA ASN A 62 -12.98 -1.14 15.67
C ASN A 62 -12.02 -2.12 14.98
N MET A 63 -10.72 -1.94 15.19
CA MET A 63 -9.65 -2.77 14.67
C MET A 63 -8.44 -2.66 15.61
N GLY A 64 -7.61 -3.69 15.68
CA GLY A 64 -6.43 -3.72 16.56
C GLY A 64 -5.15 -3.28 15.85
N ILE A 65 -4.21 -2.79 16.66
CA ILE A 65 -2.82 -2.55 16.22
C ILE A 65 -1.98 -3.79 16.53
N CYS A 66 -1.15 -4.20 15.57
CA CYS A 66 -0.17 -5.27 15.77
C CYS A 66 1.14 -4.95 15.03
N PRO A 67 2.26 -5.56 15.41
CA PRO A 67 3.48 -5.50 14.61
C PRO A 67 3.29 -6.14 13.23
N LYS A 68 4.11 -5.72 12.26
CA LYS A 68 4.20 -6.37 10.95
C LYS A 68 4.52 -7.86 11.09
N GLY A 69 4.07 -8.68 10.15
CA GLY A 69 4.28 -10.12 10.15
C GLY A 69 3.34 -10.90 11.07
N VAL A 70 2.48 -10.21 11.83
CA VAL A 70 1.46 -10.86 12.67
C VAL A 70 0.18 -11.05 11.85
N ASP A 71 -0.07 -12.28 11.42
CA ASP A 71 -1.25 -12.66 10.63
C ASP A 71 -2.40 -13.08 11.56
N LEU A 72 -3.14 -12.09 12.02
CA LEU A 72 -4.34 -12.26 12.84
C LEU A 72 -5.52 -11.49 12.21
N PRO A 73 -6.77 -11.93 12.44
CA PRO A 73 -7.93 -11.20 11.95
C PRO A 73 -8.11 -9.86 12.65
N ASN A 74 -8.57 -8.86 11.90
CA ASN A 74 -8.94 -7.53 12.40
C ASN A 74 -7.81 -6.77 13.09
N VAL A 75 -6.57 -6.96 12.64
CA VAL A 75 -5.40 -6.22 13.12
C VAL A 75 -4.55 -5.73 11.94
N GLY A 76 -3.73 -4.72 12.20
CA GLY A 76 -2.79 -4.17 11.24
C GLY A 76 -1.86 -3.15 11.88
N HIS A 77 -1.09 -2.45 11.08
CA HIS A 77 -0.18 -1.41 11.55
C HIS A 77 -0.29 -0.15 10.70
N HIS A 78 0.09 0.97 11.29
CA HIS A 78 0.00 2.27 10.64
C HIS A 78 1.09 2.49 9.58
N HIS A 79 0.67 3.08 8.48
CA HIS A 79 1.53 3.84 7.57
C HIS A 79 1.08 5.30 7.59
N LEU A 80 2.02 6.23 7.58
CA LEU A 80 1.74 7.66 7.50
C LEU A 80 2.23 8.19 6.16
N ILE A 81 1.29 8.71 5.37
CA ILE A 81 1.55 9.27 4.05
C ILE A 81 1.73 10.78 4.22
N VAL A 82 2.87 11.29 3.78
CA VAL A 82 3.27 12.70 3.87
C VAL A 82 3.45 13.25 2.46
N ASP A 83 2.75 14.32 2.12
CA ASP A 83 2.86 15.03 0.85
C ASP A 83 2.68 14.13 -0.40
N ALA A 84 1.84 13.12 -0.28
CA ALA A 84 1.51 12.21 -1.35
C ALA A 84 0.02 11.82 -1.32
N ASP A 85 -0.45 11.20 -2.40
CA ASP A 85 -1.75 10.56 -2.46
C ASP A 85 -1.67 9.11 -1.95
N LEU A 86 -2.83 8.51 -1.70
CA LEU A 86 -2.90 7.09 -1.38
C LEU A 86 -2.27 6.26 -2.51
N PRO A 87 -1.40 5.29 -2.17
CA PRO A 87 -0.86 4.37 -3.17
C PRO A 87 -1.97 3.43 -3.69
N PRO A 88 -1.71 2.60 -4.70
CA PRO A 88 -2.63 1.53 -5.09
C PRO A 88 -3.03 0.68 -3.88
N LEU A 89 -4.35 0.49 -3.70
CA LEU A 89 -4.88 -0.16 -2.49
C LEU A 89 -4.89 -1.70 -2.54
N ASP A 90 -4.45 -2.26 -3.65
CA ASP A 90 -4.34 -3.70 -3.93
C ASP A 90 -2.89 -4.19 -4.02
N GLN A 91 -1.94 -3.34 -3.69
CA GLN A 91 -0.51 -3.62 -3.72
C GLN A 91 0.14 -3.31 -2.39
N GLU A 92 1.36 -3.77 -2.21
CA GLU A 92 2.17 -3.42 -1.05
C GLU A 92 2.37 -1.91 -0.94
N ILE A 93 2.14 -1.36 0.25
CA ILE A 93 2.34 0.07 0.53
C ILE A 93 3.84 0.37 0.40
N PRO A 94 4.25 1.36 -0.41
CA PRO A 94 5.64 1.75 -0.51
C PRO A 94 6.25 2.10 0.86
N SER A 95 7.55 1.93 1.00
CA SER A 95 8.32 2.39 2.17
C SER A 95 9.39 3.36 1.68
N ASP A 96 9.08 4.64 1.73
CA ASP A 96 9.94 5.73 1.28
C ASP A 96 9.71 6.99 2.14
N ARG A 97 10.31 8.12 1.75
CA ARG A 97 10.18 9.37 2.51
C ARG A 97 8.77 9.94 2.59
N ASN A 98 7.87 9.53 1.69
CA ASN A 98 6.47 9.98 1.65
C ASN A 98 5.50 8.94 2.22
N HIS A 99 5.96 7.68 2.40
CA HIS A 99 5.18 6.56 2.93
C HIS A 99 5.94 5.97 4.12
N LEU A 100 5.70 6.54 5.30
CA LEU A 100 6.42 6.16 6.51
C LEU A 100 5.76 4.93 7.13
N HIS A 101 6.57 3.93 7.46
CA HIS A 101 6.14 2.62 7.96
C HIS A 101 6.34 2.50 9.47
N TYR A 102 5.29 2.16 10.20
CA TYR A 102 5.27 1.99 11.66
C TYR A 102 5.00 0.52 12.02
N GLY A 103 5.92 -0.34 11.60
CA GLY A 103 5.77 -1.79 11.62
C GLY A 103 6.02 -2.46 12.96
N ALA A 104 6.31 -1.74 14.03
CA ALA A 104 6.38 -2.31 15.39
C ALA A 104 5.07 -2.11 16.17
N GLY A 105 4.04 -1.54 15.53
CA GLY A 105 2.76 -1.26 16.15
C GLY A 105 2.73 0.10 16.87
N GLU A 106 3.54 1.04 16.39
CA GLU A 106 3.56 2.39 16.93
C GLU A 106 2.24 3.12 16.65
N THR A 107 1.83 3.95 17.59
CA THR A 107 0.62 4.79 17.52
C THR A 107 0.94 6.27 17.52
N ASP A 108 2.22 6.61 17.51
CA ASP A 108 2.68 7.98 17.35
C ASP A 108 3.99 8.03 16.55
N ALA A 109 4.15 9.14 15.82
CA ALA A 109 5.24 9.38 14.90
C ALA A 109 5.87 10.72 15.19
N ARG A 110 7.20 10.76 15.22
CA ARG A 110 7.94 12.02 15.26
C ARG A 110 8.38 12.40 13.87
N LEU A 111 7.93 13.56 13.39
CA LEU A 111 8.30 14.10 12.08
C LEU A 111 9.17 15.34 12.23
N GLU A 112 9.99 15.57 11.22
CA GLU A 112 10.67 16.84 10.99
C GLU A 112 10.39 17.25 9.55
N LEU A 113 9.66 18.37 9.39
CA LEU A 113 9.20 18.87 8.10
C LEU A 113 9.72 20.28 7.87
N PRO A 114 10.13 20.63 6.63
CA PRO A 114 10.55 21.98 6.31
C PRO A 114 9.39 22.98 6.41
N PRO A 115 9.65 24.28 6.49
CA PRO A 115 8.60 25.30 6.38
C PRO A 115 7.77 25.13 5.11
N GLY A 116 6.46 25.26 5.23
CA GLY A 116 5.51 25.14 4.12
C GLY A 116 4.21 24.42 4.51
N LYS A 117 3.37 24.19 3.50
CA LYS A 117 2.16 23.37 3.64
C LYS A 117 2.51 21.91 3.42
N HIS A 118 2.00 21.04 4.28
CA HIS A 118 2.17 19.60 4.20
C HIS A 118 0.83 18.90 4.35
N THR A 119 0.69 17.75 3.72
CA THR A 119 -0.47 16.88 3.91
C THR A 119 -0.07 15.62 4.67
N LEU A 120 -0.98 15.15 5.52
CA LEU A 120 -0.81 13.93 6.31
C LEU A 120 -2.06 13.05 6.13
N GLN A 121 -1.85 11.74 5.95
CA GLN A 121 -2.93 10.77 5.86
C GLN A 121 -2.46 9.41 6.41
N LEU A 122 -3.29 8.71 7.17
CA LEU A 122 -3.01 7.35 7.63
C LEU A 122 -3.57 6.34 6.64
N LEU A 123 -2.85 5.21 6.51
CA LEU A 123 -3.30 4.02 5.82
C LEU A 123 -2.88 2.80 6.63
N MET A 124 -3.81 1.84 6.83
CA MET A 124 -3.50 0.60 7.53
C MET A 124 -2.97 -0.45 6.56
N GLY A 125 -1.84 -1.06 6.92
CA GLY A 125 -1.28 -2.23 6.26
C GLY A 125 -1.51 -3.50 7.05
N ASP A 126 -1.73 -4.61 6.36
CA ASP A 126 -1.79 -5.95 6.93
C ASP A 126 -0.38 -6.51 7.23
N TYR A 127 -0.27 -7.75 7.64
CA TYR A 127 1.00 -8.42 7.97
C TYR A 127 2.03 -8.42 6.82
N ASN A 128 1.59 -8.22 5.56
CA ASN A 128 2.43 -8.10 4.36
C ASN A 128 2.48 -6.67 3.80
N HIS A 129 2.08 -5.66 4.56
CA HIS A 129 2.04 -4.25 4.12
C HIS A 129 1.05 -3.97 2.98
N VAL A 130 0.06 -4.83 2.76
CA VAL A 130 -1.00 -4.60 1.78
C VAL A 130 -2.20 -3.96 2.48
N PRO A 131 -2.84 -2.92 1.90
CA PRO A 131 -4.06 -2.37 2.46
C PRO A 131 -5.17 -3.41 2.59
N HIS A 132 -5.93 -3.37 3.67
CA HIS A 132 -7.07 -4.26 3.92
C HIS A 132 -8.20 -4.07 2.89
N ASP A 133 -9.17 -4.98 2.88
CA ASP A 133 -10.39 -4.87 2.10
C ASP A 133 -11.65 -5.02 3.00
N PRO A 134 -12.45 -3.95 3.18
CA PRO A 134 -12.25 -2.60 2.64
C PRO A 134 -11.00 -1.90 3.20
N PRO A 135 -10.39 -0.95 2.46
CA PRO A 135 -9.20 -0.26 2.93
C PRO A 135 -9.52 0.66 4.11
N VAL A 136 -8.64 0.68 5.10
CA VAL A 136 -8.78 1.48 6.32
C VAL A 136 -7.78 2.62 6.28
N TYR A 137 -8.26 3.83 6.07
CA TYR A 137 -7.44 5.04 5.99
C TYR A 137 -8.14 6.26 6.62
N SER A 138 -7.37 7.26 6.98
CA SER A 138 -7.90 8.50 7.56
C SER A 138 -8.31 9.52 6.50
N LYS A 139 -9.01 10.57 6.93
CA LYS A 139 -9.06 11.81 6.15
C LYS A 139 -7.64 12.32 5.94
N LYS A 140 -7.39 12.91 4.76
CA LYS A 140 -6.18 13.70 4.49
C LYS A 140 -6.34 15.05 5.18
N ILE A 141 -5.39 15.42 6.02
CA ILE A 141 -5.33 16.72 6.65
C ILE A 141 -4.21 17.57 6.06
N THR A 142 -4.33 18.88 6.20
CA THR A 142 -3.28 19.84 5.80
C THR A 142 -2.79 20.58 7.04
N ILE A 143 -1.49 20.71 7.18
CA ILE A 143 -0.82 21.51 8.22
C ILE A 143 0.11 22.52 7.56
N THR A 144 0.47 23.57 8.33
CA THR A 144 1.47 24.55 7.90
C THR A 144 2.60 24.60 8.90
N VAL A 145 3.83 24.36 8.44
CA VAL A 145 5.05 24.51 9.24
C VAL A 145 5.62 25.92 9.03
N LYS A 146 6.03 26.60 10.11
CA LYS A 146 6.63 27.95 10.13
C LYS A 146 8.04 27.93 10.69
#